data_861209de0b0eb482388f6938c6f8c9e0
#
_entry.id   861209de0b0eb482388f6938c6f8c9e0
#
_cell.length_a   1.000
_cell.length_b   1.000
_cell.length_c   1.000
_cell.angle_alpha   90.00
_cell.angle_beta   90.00
_cell.angle_gamma   90.00
#
_symmetry.space_group_name_H-M   'P 1'
#
loop_
_entity.id
_entity.type
_entity.pdbx_description
1 polymer ?
#
loop_
_entity_poly.entity_id
_entity_poly.type
_entity_poly.pdbx_seq_one_letter_code
_entity_poly.pdbx_strand_id
1 'polypeptide(L)'
;MAGLKAGTAAPTWPTINGQWIPDNIALAGNAITNNPITVQFIHRGLAYVIAFMIFLWWSKALKTQAGPLFRNTRIWPPVLVMAQVVLGIFTVVHSPDTHALLWLGVAHQFVAMLLLLSMVWMLRIMR
;
A
#
# COMPACT_ATOMS: atom_id res chain seq x y z
N MET A 1 -4.85 -6.22 9.01
CA MET A 1 -3.49 -5.95 9.55
C MET A 1 -3.52 -5.58 11.04
N ALA A 2 -4.21 -4.52 11.46
CA ALA A 2 -4.20 -4.06 12.86
C ALA A 2 -4.75 -5.08 13.86
N GLY A 3 -5.90 -5.69 13.60
CA GLY A 3 -6.56 -6.62 14.53
C GLY A 3 -5.76 -7.90 14.86
N LEU A 4 -4.93 -8.37 13.92
CA LEU A 4 -4.08 -9.55 14.09
C LEU A 4 -2.65 -9.21 14.53
N LYS A 5 -2.33 -7.93 14.76
CA LYS A 5 -0.95 -7.44 14.95
C LYS A 5 0.01 -7.96 13.86
N ALA A 6 -0.52 -8.20 12.65
CA ALA A 6 0.25 -8.77 11.54
C ALA A 6 1.46 -7.93 11.14
N GLY A 7 1.44 -6.62 11.40
CA GLY A 7 2.58 -5.74 11.19
C GLY A 7 3.81 -6.11 12.01
N THR A 8 3.63 -6.68 13.21
CA THR A 8 4.71 -7.06 14.13
C THR A 8 5.25 -8.48 13.89
N ALA A 9 4.55 -9.29 13.09
CA ALA A 9 4.90 -10.70 12.88
C ALA A 9 6.20 -10.88 12.08
N ALA A 10 6.55 -9.92 11.21
CA ALA A 10 7.79 -9.91 10.45
C ALA A 10 8.26 -8.47 10.22
N PRO A 11 9.04 -7.89 11.14
CA PRO A 11 9.51 -6.50 11.08
C PRO A 11 10.69 -6.31 10.10
N THR A 12 10.68 -7.02 8.99
CA THR A 12 11.76 -7.01 7.99
C THR A 12 11.24 -6.58 6.62
N TRP A 13 12.10 -5.95 5.83
CA TRP A 13 11.85 -5.58 4.45
C TRP A 13 13.19 -5.60 3.69
N PRO A 14 13.24 -6.03 2.41
CA PRO A 14 12.13 -6.41 1.52
C PRO A 14 11.57 -7.81 1.79
N THR A 15 12.32 -8.69 2.41
CA THR A 15 11.91 -10.06 2.73
C THR A 15 11.00 -10.13 3.97
N ILE A 16 10.33 -11.24 4.14
CA ILE A 16 9.53 -11.56 5.33
C ILE A 16 10.35 -12.57 6.15
N ASN A 17 10.97 -12.10 7.24
CA ASN A 17 11.88 -12.92 8.08
C ASN A 17 12.98 -13.63 7.27
N GLY A 18 13.57 -12.92 6.29
CA GLY A 18 14.65 -13.46 5.46
C GLY A 18 14.21 -14.23 4.21
N GLN A 19 12.90 -14.50 4.04
CA GLN A 19 12.36 -15.24 2.91
C GLN A 19 11.52 -14.34 1.99
N TRP A 20 11.60 -14.55 0.68
CA TRP A 20 10.72 -13.88 -0.30
C TRP A 20 9.30 -14.45 -0.26
N ILE A 21 9.21 -15.78 -0.12
CA ILE A 21 7.96 -16.52 0.08
C ILE A 21 8.15 -17.32 1.37
N PRO A 22 7.50 -16.95 2.47
CA PRO A 22 7.63 -17.67 3.73
C PRO A 22 7.05 -19.08 3.66
N ASP A 23 7.74 -20.07 4.25
CA ASP A 23 7.32 -21.47 4.25
C ASP A 23 6.01 -21.72 5.01
N ASN A 24 5.67 -20.84 5.94
CA ASN A 24 4.48 -20.93 6.79
C ASN A 24 3.27 -20.18 6.24
N ILE A 25 3.27 -19.83 4.94
CA ILE A 25 2.09 -19.29 4.28
C ILE A 25 1.03 -20.36 4.14
N ALA A 26 -0.17 -20.07 4.60
CA ALA A 26 -1.35 -20.90 4.37
C ALA A 26 -2.39 -20.13 3.57
N LEU A 27 -2.54 -20.49 2.30
CA LEU A 27 -3.46 -19.81 1.36
C LEU A 27 -4.83 -20.48 1.26
N ALA A 28 -5.19 -21.33 2.24
CA ALA A 28 -6.47 -22.03 2.24
C ALA A 28 -7.25 -21.83 3.53
N GLY A 29 -8.57 -21.74 3.39
CA GLY A 29 -9.51 -21.66 4.51
C GLY A 29 -9.29 -20.44 5.41
N ASN A 30 -9.51 -20.62 6.72
CA ASN A 30 -9.42 -19.56 7.72
C ASN A 30 -7.97 -19.04 7.95
N ALA A 31 -6.96 -19.74 7.43
CA ALA A 31 -5.57 -19.32 7.57
C ALA A 31 -5.24 -18.05 6.78
N ILE A 32 -5.96 -17.75 5.69
CA ILE A 32 -5.80 -16.51 4.92
C ILE A 32 -6.02 -15.28 5.80
N THR A 33 -6.94 -15.36 6.74
CA THR A 33 -7.30 -14.23 7.61
C THR A 33 -6.70 -14.32 9.02
N ASN A 34 -6.34 -15.52 9.49
CA ASN A 34 -5.92 -15.76 10.86
C ASN A 34 -4.40 -15.92 11.02
N ASN A 35 -3.66 -16.21 9.93
CA ASN A 35 -2.20 -16.29 9.98
C ASN A 35 -1.59 -14.90 9.70
N PRO A 36 -0.91 -14.26 10.68
CA PRO A 36 -0.34 -12.92 10.52
C PRO A 36 0.67 -12.81 9.38
N ILE A 37 1.48 -13.84 9.14
CA ILE A 37 2.48 -13.88 8.05
C ILE A 37 1.78 -13.92 6.69
N THR A 38 0.73 -14.74 6.54
CA THR A 38 -0.07 -14.81 5.32
C THR A 38 -0.74 -13.47 5.01
N VAL A 39 -1.36 -12.85 6.02
CA VAL A 39 -1.99 -11.53 5.87
C VAL A 39 -0.96 -10.48 5.45
N GLN A 40 0.22 -10.48 6.05
CA GLN A 40 1.29 -9.54 5.70
C GLN A 40 1.83 -9.77 4.28
N PHE A 41 2.00 -11.03 3.87
CA PHE A 41 2.44 -11.39 2.52
C PHE A 41 1.43 -10.90 1.46
N ILE A 42 0.14 -11.20 1.66
CA ILE A 42 -0.93 -10.77 0.75
C ILE A 42 -0.99 -9.23 0.69
N HIS A 43 -0.92 -8.55 1.84
CA HIS A 43 -0.96 -7.10 1.90
C HIS A 43 0.18 -6.47 1.09
N ARG A 44 1.41 -6.97 1.25
CA ARG A 44 2.57 -6.48 0.48
C ARG A 44 2.41 -6.76 -1.02
N GLY A 45 1.97 -7.96 -1.39
CA GLY A 45 1.71 -8.32 -2.77
C GLY A 45 0.68 -7.40 -3.44
N LEU A 46 -0.45 -7.16 -2.76
CA LEU A 46 -1.48 -6.23 -3.24
C LEU A 46 -0.95 -4.79 -3.36
N ALA A 47 -0.11 -4.34 -2.41
CA ALA A 47 0.48 -3.01 -2.47
C ALA A 47 1.35 -2.83 -3.73
N TYR A 48 2.16 -3.83 -4.10
CA TYR A 48 2.96 -3.78 -5.33
C TYR A 48 2.08 -3.80 -6.59
N VAL A 49 1.04 -4.63 -6.62
CA VAL A 49 0.08 -4.67 -7.75
C VAL A 49 -0.62 -3.32 -7.92
N ILE A 50 -1.12 -2.73 -6.82
CA ILE A 50 -1.80 -1.42 -6.86
C ILE A 50 -0.83 -0.32 -7.32
N ALA A 51 0.39 -0.29 -6.78
CA ALA A 51 1.40 0.68 -7.19
C ALA A 51 1.69 0.56 -8.70
N PHE A 52 1.91 -0.66 -9.18
CA PHE A 52 2.14 -0.92 -10.60
C PHE A 52 0.96 -0.46 -11.48
N MET A 53 -0.27 -0.77 -11.09
CA MET A 53 -1.46 -0.34 -11.82
C MET A 53 -1.61 1.18 -11.86
N ILE A 54 -1.30 1.88 -10.77
CA ILE A 54 -1.34 3.36 -10.71
C ILE A 54 -0.28 3.95 -11.64
N PHE A 55 0.93 3.40 -11.70
CA PHE A 55 1.96 3.85 -12.63
C PHE A 55 1.61 3.57 -14.09
N LEU A 56 1.00 2.42 -14.39
CA LEU A 56 0.47 2.13 -15.72
C LEU A 56 -0.63 3.11 -16.11
N TRP A 57 -1.56 3.39 -15.22
CA TRP A 57 -2.60 4.39 -15.43
C TRP A 57 -1.98 5.76 -15.68
N TRP A 58 -1.04 6.18 -14.84
CA TRP A 58 -0.36 7.47 -14.98
C TRP A 58 0.38 7.61 -16.30
N SER A 59 1.08 6.58 -16.75
CA SER A 59 1.78 6.58 -18.04
C SER A 59 0.82 6.80 -19.23
N LYS A 60 -0.39 6.26 -19.16
CA LYS A 60 -1.46 6.50 -20.13
C LYS A 60 -2.06 7.91 -19.97
N ALA A 61 -2.27 8.35 -18.74
CA ALA A 61 -2.79 9.68 -18.43
C ALA A 61 -1.87 10.81 -18.94
N LEU A 62 -0.56 10.57 -19.03
CA LEU A 62 0.39 11.53 -19.61
C LEU A 62 0.16 11.77 -21.10
N LYS A 63 -0.34 10.77 -21.83
CA LYS A 63 -0.61 10.82 -23.27
C LYS A 63 -2.03 11.31 -23.59
N THR A 64 -2.90 11.43 -22.60
CA THR A 64 -4.30 11.82 -22.80
C THR A 64 -4.40 13.34 -22.97
N GLN A 65 -5.05 13.76 -24.04
CA GLN A 65 -5.42 15.17 -24.28
C GLN A 65 -6.66 15.49 -23.44
N ALA A 66 -6.46 16.02 -22.24
CA ALA A 66 -7.52 16.37 -21.31
C ALA A 66 -7.37 17.82 -20.85
N GLY A 67 -8.40 18.35 -20.23
CA GLY A 67 -8.45 19.72 -19.74
C GLY A 67 -7.32 20.05 -18.73
N PRO A 68 -7.06 21.34 -18.50
CA PRO A 68 -5.97 21.78 -17.64
C PRO A 68 -6.07 21.26 -16.21
N LEU A 69 -7.28 21.09 -15.67
CA LEU A 69 -7.51 20.55 -14.34
C LEU A 69 -6.97 19.12 -14.22
N PHE A 70 -7.28 18.23 -15.17
CA PHE A 70 -6.78 16.87 -15.19
C PHE A 70 -5.25 16.84 -15.33
N ARG A 71 -4.69 17.66 -16.22
CA ARG A 71 -3.24 17.73 -16.44
C ARG A 71 -2.48 18.12 -15.18
N ASN A 72 -3.00 19.06 -14.39
CA ASN A 72 -2.36 19.55 -13.17
C ASN A 72 -2.51 18.58 -11.99
N THR A 73 -3.58 17.80 -11.96
CA THR A 73 -3.90 16.94 -10.81
C THR A 73 -3.47 15.48 -11.00
N ARG A 74 -3.23 15.00 -12.24
CA ARG A 74 -2.84 13.60 -12.54
C ARG A 74 -1.53 13.12 -11.90
N ILE A 75 -0.73 14.03 -11.33
CA ILE A 75 0.51 13.69 -10.61
C ILE A 75 0.25 13.16 -9.20
N TRP A 76 -0.89 13.51 -8.59
CA TRP A 76 -1.16 13.17 -7.20
C TRP A 76 -1.28 11.66 -6.92
N PRO A 77 -1.99 10.84 -7.72
CA PRO A 77 -2.04 9.41 -7.48
C PRO A 77 -0.67 8.72 -7.41
N PRO A 78 0.27 8.90 -8.37
CA PRO A 78 1.59 8.28 -8.28
C PRO A 78 2.43 8.83 -7.11
N VAL A 79 2.33 10.12 -6.77
CA VAL A 79 3.02 10.67 -5.60
C VAL A 79 2.48 10.05 -4.31
N LEU A 80 1.16 9.96 -4.17
CA LEU A 80 0.53 9.40 -2.98
C LEU A 80 0.79 7.90 -2.85
N VAL A 81 0.81 7.13 -3.95
CA VAL A 81 1.15 5.70 -3.85
C VAL A 81 2.61 5.49 -3.47
N MET A 82 3.53 6.34 -3.92
CA MET A 82 4.93 6.27 -3.47
C MET A 82 5.05 6.59 -1.98
N ALA A 83 4.40 7.65 -1.50
CA ALA A 83 4.33 7.97 -0.08
C ALA A 83 3.73 6.81 0.73
N GLN A 84 2.68 6.16 0.20
CA GLN A 84 2.03 5.01 0.81
C GLN A 84 2.97 3.80 0.95
N VAL A 85 3.74 3.50 -0.09
CA VAL A 85 4.73 2.41 -0.06
C VAL A 85 5.84 2.71 0.96
N VAL A 86 6.38 3.91 0.94
CA VAL A 86 7.44 4.33 1.89
C VAL A 86 6.94 4.26 3.33
N LEU A 87 5.77 4.82 3.63
CA LEU A 87 5.16 4.73 4.97
C LEU A 87 4.88 3.29 5.37
N GLY A 88 4.45 2.43 4.44
CA GLY A 88 4.25 1.01 4.70
C GLY A 88 5.54 0.29 5.11
N ILE A 89 6.64 0.57 4.41
CA ILE A 89 7.97 0.04 4.75
C ILE A 89 8.39 0.50 6.15
N PHE A 90 8.31 1.80 6.43
CA PHE A 90 8.66 2.35 7.75
C PHE A 90 7.79 1.75 8.86
N THR A 91 6.48 1.60 8.63
CA THR A 91 5.56 0.98 9.60
C THR A 91 5.97 -0.45 9.93
N VAL A 92 6.40 -1.24 8.93
CA VAL A 92 6.85 -2.61 9.15
C VAL A 92 8.18 -2.65 9.89
N VAL A 93 9.17 -1.91 9.44
CA VAL A 93 10.53 -1.92 10.02
C VAL A 93 10.53 -1.43 11.47
N HIS A 94 9.70 -0.42 11.80
CA HIS A 94 9.59 0.12 13.15
C HIS A 94 8.48 -0.53 13.99
N SER A 95 7.87 -1.60 13.50
CA SER A 95 6.77 -2.29 14.20
C SER A 95 7.11 -2.87 15.58
N PRO A 96 8.39 -3.16 15.96
CA PRO A 96 8.73 -3.53 17.33
C PRO A 96 8.56 -2.37 18.33
N ASP A 97 8.68 -1.10 17.90
CA ASP A 97 8.38 0.06 18.71
C ASP A 97 6.89 0.39 18.63
N THR A 98 6.17 0.19 19.72
CA THR A 98 4.70 0.39 19.78
C THR A 98 4.31 1.84 19.50
N HIS A 99 5.11 2.81 19.94
CA HIS A 99 4.82 4.23 19.73
C HIS A 99 5.03 4.61 18.24
N ALA A 100 6.14 4.20 17.65
CA ALA A 100 6.41 4.42 16.24
C ALA A 100 5.36 3.70 15.36
N LEU A 101 5.00 2.46 15.68
CA LEU A 101 3.98 1.69 14.97
C LEU A 101 2.63 2.42 14.95
N LEU A 102 2.22 3.02 16.07
CA LEU A 102 0.95 3.74 16.16
C LEU A 102 0.94 4.96 15.22
N TRP A 103 1.94 5.83 15.32
CA TRP A 103 1.98 7.04 14.50
C TRP A 103 2.20 6.77 13.02
N LEU A 104 3.10 5.85 12.69
CA LEU A 104 3.32 5.45 11.30
C LEU A 104 2.10 4.74 10.70
N GLY A 105 1.42 3.91 11.50
CA GLY A 105 0.18 3.25 11.08
C GLY A 105 -0.94 4.24 10.80
N VAL A 106 -1.12 5.26 11.65
CA VAL A 106 -2.11 6.35 11.44
C VAL A 106 -1.76 7.14 10.18
N ALA A 107 -0.48 7.54 10.02
CA ALA A 107 -0.03 8.26 8.83
C ALA A 107 -0.25 7.43 7.55
N HIS A 108 0.08 6.14 7.58
CA HIS A 108 -0.14 5.22 6.47
C HIS A 108 -1.63 5.12 6.10
N GLN A 109 -2.53 4.99 7.06
CA GLN A 109 -3.97 4.97 6.82
C GLN A 109 -4.48 6.30 6.25
N PHE A 110 -3.99 7.42 6.76
CA PHE A 110 -4.38 8.75 6.28
C PHE A 110 -3.97 8.95 4.81
N VAL A 111 -2.74 8.60 4.45
CA VAL A 111 -2.28 8.68 3.05
C VAL A 111 -3.05 7.72 2.14
N ALA A 112 -3.43 6.52 2.62
CA ALA A 112 -4.29 5.60 1.88
C ALA A 112 -5.65 6.22 1.55
N MET A 113 -6.25 6.95 2.50
CA MET A 113 -7.50 7.68 2.28
C MET A 113 -7.32 8.79 1.23
N LEU A 114 -6.23 9.56 1.30
CA LEU A 114 -5.94 10.60 0.30
C LEU A 114 -5.71 9.99 -1.09
N LEU A 115 -5.03 8.86 -1.18
CA LEU A 115 -4.82 8.13 -2.43
C LEU A 115 -6.17 7.71 -3.04
N LEU A 116 -7.05 7.11 -2.24
CA LEU A 116 -8.38 6.72 -2.68
C LEU A 116 -9.18 7.93 -3.18
N LEU A 117 -9.20 9.03 -2.41
CA LEU A 117 -9.88 10.26 -2.80
C LEU A 117 -9.32 10.84 -4.10
N SER A 118 -7.99 10.82 -4.27
CA SER A 118 -7.36 11.28 -5.50
C SER A 118 -7.77 10.46 -6.73
N MET A 119 -7.87 9.13 -6.58
CA MET A 119 -8.33 8.25 -7.66
C MET A 119 -9.81 8.48 -8.01
N VAL A 120 -10.67 8.62 -7.01
CA VAL A 120 -12.09 8.94 -7.21
C VAL A 120 -12.25 10.31 -7.89
N TRP A 121 -11.46 11.30 -7.48
CA TRP A 121 -11.42 12.61 -8.12
C TRP A 121 -11.01 12.52 -9.59
N MET A 122 -9.96 11.76 -9.90
CA MET A 122 -9.54 11.53 -11.28
C MET A 122 -10.66 10.92 -12.14
N LEU A 123 -11.37 9.92 -11.62
CA LEU A 123 -12.51 9.31 -12.32
C LEU A 123 -13.63 10.32 -12.61
N ARG A 124 -13.87 11.27 -11.70
CA ARG A 124 -14.91 12.31 -11.87
C ARG A 124 -14.55 13.33 -12.94
N ILE A 125 -13.29 13.79 -12.98
CA ILE A 125 -12.88 14.83 -13.93
C ILE A 125 -12.55 14.30 -15.33
N MET A 126 -12.48 12.98 -15.49
CA MET A 126 -12.34 12.32 -16.81
C MET A 126 -13.69 12.15 -17.54
N ARG A 127 -14.81 12.34 -16.85
CA ARG A 127 -16.17 12.31 -17.42
C ARG A 127 -16.57 13.68 -17.97
#